data_8777462d6652a9a07faa68ff740d8d0e
#
_entry.id   8777462d6652a9a07faa68ff740d8d0e
#
_cell.length_a   1.000
_cell.length_b   1.000
_cell.length_c   1.000
_cell.angle_alpha   90.00
_cell.angle_beta   90.00
_cell.angle_gamma   90.00
#
_symmetry.space_group_name_H-M   'P 1'
#
loop_
_entity.id
_entity.type
_entity.pdbx_description
1 polymer ?
#
loop_
_entity_poly.entity_id
_entity_poly.type
_entity_poly.pdbx_seq_one_letter_code
_entity_poly.pdbx_strand_id
1 'polypeptide(L)'
;MAVSTYGRAGASTRVRLYDWFDNLGITPQRFEYLATPDNQPATILQRPGRSLRAELDLRRLIGQLNERTLILSRQASPFSSGHLETALLQAAEHSIFDFDDALYSDTDGWTRKLWSKQKLWTRAVLAADVVIAGSDILANRADRLNRNVVMIPSCINPAAYSLKTDFTIGEIPRAVWIGSPATEPFLELISEPLLALHRERGLRLSVISGGNNSLGALDAMVDRFAWSEESFAANIASADFGVMPLPDNEFSRGKCSYKLLQYAASSLPLIGSPVGANAGALRVLGGLAPESPSEWWESVSAIIDMTTAGRAATGQNAQSQVTSTFSFESWKSAWLAATGLRSSMSSDQEN
;
A
#
# COMPACT_ATOMS: atom_id res chain seq x y z
N MET A 1 -3.51 21.35 -4.55
CA MET A 1 -3.40 21.13 -3.09
C MET A 1 -3.50 19.64 -2.81
N ALA A 2 -2.65 19.11 -1.93
CA ALA A 2 -2.71 17.73 -1.47
C ALA A 2 -2.98 17.71 0.05
N VAL A 3 -3.99 16.97 0.49
CA VAL A 3 -4.38 16.85 1.91
C VAL A 3 -4.34 15.39 2.32
N SER A 4 -3.67 15.10 3.42
CA SER A 4 -3.58 13.77 4.01
C SER A 4 -3.41 13.84 5.53
N THR A 5 -3.78 12.77 6.21
CA THR A 5 -3.56 12.66 7.66
C THR A 5 -2.12 12.28 7.99
N TYR A 6 -1.54 11.42 7.16
CA TYR A 6 -0.18 10.91 7.37
C TYR A 6 0.83 11.72 6.57
N GLY A 7 2.03 11.87 7.12
CA GLY A 7 3.17 12.39 6.37
C GLY A 7 3.75 11.36 5.39
N ARG A 8 4.85 11.73 4.74
CA ARG A 8 5.58 10.88 3.77
C ARG A 8 5.99 9.52 4.37
N ALA A 9 6.22 9.44 5.67
CA ALA A 9 6.49 8.17 6.36
C ALA A 9 5.32 7.19 6.38
N GLY A 10 4.09 7.65 6.14
CA GLY A 10 2.91 6.79 6.00
C GLY A 10 2.87 6.12 4.63
N ALA A 11 2.93 4.78 4.60
CA ALA A 11 3.05 4.02 3.36
C ALA A 11 1.96 4.35 2.31
N SER A 12 0.67 4.37 2.71
CA SER A 12 -0.43 4.70 1.79
C SER A 12 -0.30 6.10 1.21
N THR A 13 -0.05 7.11 2.06
CA THR A 13 0.11 8.50 1.58
C THR A 13 1.31 8.63 0.64
N ARG A 14 2.43 7.97 0.97
CA ARG A 14 3.60 7.96 0.08
C ARG A 14 3.25 7.39 -1.28
N VAL A 15 2.77 6.15 -1.34
CA VAL A 15 2.51 5.40 -2.57
C VAL A 15 1.38 6.03 -3.41
N ARG A 16 0.28 6.48 -2.74
CA ARG A 16 -0.90 6.99 -3.44
C ARG A 16 -0.82 8.45 -3.83
N LEU A 17 0.09 9.21 -3.21
CA LEU A 17 0.13 10.65 -3.38
C LEU A 17 1.54 11.17 -3.71
N TYR A 18 2.52 10.96 -2.82
CA TYR A 18 3.83 11.58 -2.98
C TYR A 18 4.67 10.96 -4.09
N ASP A 19 4.66 9.64 -4.23
CA ASP A 19 5.40 8.95 -5.29
C ASP A 19 4.83 9.32 -6.67
N TRP A 20 3.52 9.61 -6.79
CA TRP A 20 2.93 10.17 -8.00
C TRP A 20 3.48 11.55 -8.33
N PHE A 21 3.50 12.45 -7.35
CA PHE A 21 4.03 13.79 -7.57
C PHE A 21 5.51 13.78 -7.94
N ASP A 22 6.31 12.95 -7.27
CA ASP A 22 7.73 12.82 -7.54
C ASP A 22 7.97 12.28 -8.97
N ASN A 23 7.22 11.26 -9.40
CA ASN A 23 7.35 10.71 -10.76
C ASN A 23 6.89 11.68 -11.86
N LEU A 24 5.99 12.60 -11.56
CA LEU A 24 5.48 13.58 -12.52
C LEU A 24 6.20 14.92 -12.46
N GLY A 25 7.15 15.09 -11.54
CA GLY A 25 7.84 16.36 -11.30
C GLY A 25 6.91 17.45 -10.76
N ILE A 26 5.80 17.11 -10.12
CA ILE A 26 4.82 18.05 -9.59
C ILE A 26 5.14 18.38 -8.14
N THR A 27 5.21 19.67 -7.80
CA THR A 27 5.39 20.13 -6.41
C THR A 27 4.08 20.73 -5.89
N PRO A 28 3.21 19.95 -5.24
CA PRO A 28 1.95 20.47 -4.72
C PRO A 28 2.14 21.24 -3.42
N GLN A 29 1.24 22.17 -3.13
CA GLN A 29 1.06 22.66 -1.78
C GLN A 29 0.46 21.53 -0.94
N ARG A 30 1.00 21.26 0.27
CA ARG A 30 0.69 20.08 1.08
C ARG A 30 0.12 20.49 2.43
N PHE A 31 -0.83 19.68 2.89
CA PHE A 31 -1.28 19.68 4.28
C PHE A 31 -1.19 18.27 4.84
N GLU A 32 -0.42 18.10 5.89
CA GLU A 32 -0.24 16.85 6.63
C GLU A 32 -0.62 17.09 8.09
N TYR A 33 -1.58 16.33 8.63
CA TYR A 33 -2.18 16.60 9.94
C TYR A 33 -1.14 16.74 11.06
N LEU A 34 -0.34 15.70 11.30
CA LEU A 34 0.79 15.74 12.25
C LEU A 34 2.13 15.40 11.58
N ALA A 35 2.12 15.09 10.30
CA ALA A 35 3.28 14.58 9.56
C ALA A 35 3.91 13.32 10.20
N THR A 36 3.10 12.47 10.84
CA THR A 36 3.52 11.23 11.50
C THR A 36 3.14 10.02 10.66
N PRO A 37 3.81 8.87 10.82
CA PRO A 37 3.48 7.65 10.08
C PRO A 37 2.15 7.03 10.50
N ASP A 38 1.61 7.39 11.65
CA ASP A 38 0.32 6.91 12.16
C ASP A 38 -0.48 8.01 12.88
N ASN A 39 -1.77 7.75 13.10
CA ASN A 39 -2.71 8.59 13.85
C ASN A 39 -3.29 7.83 15.05
N GLN A 40 -2.48 7.06 15.72
CA GLN A 40 -2.92 6.38 16.94
C GLN A 40 -3.27 7.40 18.03
N PRO A 41 -4.27 7.10 18.89
CA PRO A 41 -4.65 8.00 19.99
C PRO A 41 -3.46 8.43 20.85
N ALA A 42 -2.51 7.54 21.10
CA ALA A 42 -1.31 7.85 21.86
C ALA A 42 -0.44 8.93 21.18
N THR A 43 -0.24 8.84 19.87
CA THR A 43 0.51 9.83 19.07
C THR A 43 -0.17 11.20 19.10
N ILE A 44 -1.49 11.23 19.02
CA ILE A 44 -2.30 12.46 19.05
C ILE A 44 -2.27 13.08 20.44
N LEU A 45 -2.47 12.28 21.50
CA LEU A 45 -2.48 12.75 22.91
C LEU A 45 -1.13 13.30 23.37
N GLN A 46 -0.02 12.81 22.82
CA GLN A 46 1.31 13.36 23.11
C GLN A 46 1.52 14.78 22.54
N ARG A 47 0.66 15.23 21.61
CA ARG A 47 0.84 16.51 20.90
C ARG A 47 -0.47 17.32 20.81
N PRO A 48 -1.19 17.58 21.92
CA PRO A 48 -2.53 18.15 21.91
C PRO A 48 -2.59 19.55 21.25
N GLY A 49 -1.60 20.40 21.50
CA GLY A 49 -1.54 21.73 20.88
C GLY A 49 -1.32 21.69 19.37
N ARG A 50 -0.55 20.72 18.87
CA ARG A 50 -0.36 20.51 17.42
C ARG A 50 -1.64 20.00 16.77
N SER A 51 -2.33 19.06 17.42
CA SER A 51 -3.61 18.53 16.93
C SER A 51 -4.68 19.61 16.84
N LEU A 52 -4.81 20.46 17.87
CA LEU A 52 -5.74 21.59 17.83
C LEU A 52 -5.40 22.57 16.72
N ARG A 53 -4.13 22.89 16.53
CA ARG A 53 -3.68 23.76 15.44
C ARG A 53 -3.99 23.15 14.08
N ALA A 54 -3.74 21.86 13.87
CA ALA A 54 -4.05 21.15 12.64
C ALA A 54 -5.55 21.20 12.31
N GLU A 55 -6.43 21.03 13.30
CA GLU A 55 -7.88 21.18 13.13
C GLU A 55 -8.29 22.60 12.71
N LEU A 56 -7.68 23.62 13.30
CA LEU A 56 -7.94 25.01 12.93
C LEU A 56 -7.43 25.33 11.53
N ASP A 57 -6.24 24.84 11.18
CA ASP A 57 -5.62 25.07 9.88
C ASP A 57 -6.40 24.35 8.77
N LEU A 58 -6.93 23.12 9.00
CA LEU A 58 -7.84 22.45 8.07
C LEU A 58 -9.11 23.26 7.79
N ARG A 59 -9.70 23.87 8.82
CA ARG A 59 -10.89 24.73 8.64
C ARG A 59 -10.57 26.01 7.87
N ARG A 60 -9.40 26.61 8.12
CA ARG A 60 -8.93 27.77 7.34
C ARG A 60 -8.65 27.42 5.90
N LEU A 61 -8.18 26.20 5.65
CA LEU A 61 -7.89 25.72 4.31
C LEU A 61 -9.12 25.74 3.41
N ILE A 62 -10.33 25.48 3.94
CA ILE A 62 -11.58 25.51 3.17
C ILE A 62 -11.71 26.85 2.39
N GLY A 63 -11.41 27.97 3.03
CA GLY A 63 -11.47 29.30 2.38
C GLY A 63 -10.35 29.56 1.36
N GLN A 64 -9.38 28.66 1.21
CA GLN A 64 -8.24 28.81 0.30
C GLN A 64 -8.32 27.87 -0.91
N LEU A 65 -9.36 27.03 -0.99
CA LEU A 65 -9.49 26.00 -2.04
C LEU A 65 -10.22 26.50 -3.28
N ASN A 66 -10.85 27.65 -3.21
CA ASN A 66 -11.47 28.25 -4.38
C ASN A 66 -10.44 28.41 -5.52
N GLU A 67 -10.80 28.02 -6.74
CA GLU A 67 -9.91 28.00 -7.92
C GLU A 67 -8.71 27.03 -7.82
N ARG A 68 -8.82 25.98 -6.99
CA ARG A 68 -7.75 24.98 -6.81
C ARG A 68 -8.24 23.55 -6.95
N THR A 69 -7.42 22.73 -7.58
CA THR A 69 -7.56 21.27 -7.49
C THR A 69 -7.15 20.79 -6.11
N LEU A 70 -8.01 19.97 -5.48
CA LEU A 70 -7.74 19.28 -4.21
C LEU A 70 -7.64 17.78 -4.45
N ILE A 71 -6.55 17.16 -3.99
CA ILE A 71 -6.45 15.71 -3.85
C ILE A 71 -6.46 15.38 -2.36
N LEU A 72 -7.51 14.73 -1.89
CA LEU A 72 -7.68 14.26 -0.53
C LEU A 72 -7.40 12.75 -0.46
N SER A 73 -6.32 12.37 0.22
CA SER A 73 -5.97 10.97 0.43
C SER A 73 -6.54 10.45 1.75
N ARG A 74 -7.49 9.52 1.67
CA ARG A 74 -8.11 8.74 2.75
C ARG A 74 -8.94 9.58 3.73
N GLN A 75 -8.35 10.48 4.47
CA GLN A 75 -9.01 11.36 5.44
C GLN A 75 -8.16 12.60 5.72
N ALA A 76 -8.79 13.70 6.11
CA ALA A 76 -8.12 14.94 6.48
C ALA A 76 -7.80 15.00 7.99
N SER A 77 -8.75 14.58 8.83
CA SER A 77 -8.62 14.60 10.29
C SER A 77 -8.98 13.25 10.92
N PRO A 78 -8.20 12.78 11.93
CA PRO A 78 -8.54 11.58 12.70
C PRO A 78 -9.81 11.73 13.53
N PHE A 79 -10.27 12.96 13.78
CA PHE A 79 -11.48 13.32 14.54
C PHE A 79 -12.69 13.62 13.66
N SER A 80 -12.60 13.40 12.36
CA SER A 80 -13.70 13.61 11.44
C SER A 80 -14.53 12.34 11.22
N SER A 81 -15.83 12.52 11.06
CA SER A 81 -16.75 11.52 10.52
C SER A 81 -17.23 11.90 9.11
N GLY A 82 -16.43 12.70 8.39
CA GLY A 82 -16.63 13.07 6.99
C GLY A 82 -17.17 14.49 6.74
N HIS A 83 -17.61 15.22 7.74
CA HIS A 83 -18.12 16.58 7.53
C HIS A 83 -17.03 17.55 7.07
N LEU A 84 -15.82 17.41 7.63
CA LEU A 84 -14.68 18.24 7.26
C LEU A 84 -14.19 17.90 5.85
N GLU A 85 -14.11 16.60 5.53
CA GLU A 85 -13.76 16.12 4.21
C GLU A 85 -14.76 16.62 3.14
N THR A 86 -16.06 16.53 3.44
CA THR A 86 -17.11 17.08 2.57
C THR A 86 -16.89 18.58 2.32
N ALA A 87 -16.66 19.35 3.38
CA ALA A 87 -16.47 20.80 3.25
C ALA A 87 -15.21 21.14 2.43
N LEU A 88 -14.12 20.41 2.61
CA LEU A 88 -12.90 20.57 1.82
C LEU A 88 -13.11 20.23 0.35
N LEU A 89 -13.74 19.06 0.06
CA LEU A 89 -13.98 18.62 -1.31
C LEU A 89 -14.94 19.58 -2.06
N GLN A 90 -16.00 20.03 -1.41
CA GLN A 90 -16.97 20.96 -2.02
C GLN A 90 -16.45 22.40 -2.20
N ALA A 91 -15.41 22.79 -1.45
CA ALA A 91 -14.80 24.13 -1.58
C ALA A 91 -13.78 24.21 -2.72
N ALA A 92 -13.30 23.09 -3.23
CA ALA A 92 -12.33 23.04 -4.32
C ALA A 92 -13.00 23.23 -5.69
N GLU A 93 -12.29 23.82 -6.66
CA GLU A 93 -12.73 23.91 -8.04
C GLU A 93 -12.83 22.53 -8.71
N HIS A 94 -11.88 21.66 -8.39
CA HIS A 94 -11.88 20.26 -8.80
C HIS A 94 -11.38 19.40 -7.65
N SER A 95 -12.19 18.45 -7.22
CA SER A 95 -11.94 17.67 -6.02
C SER A 95 -11.79 16.18 -6.30
N ILE A 96 -10.71 15.60 -5.79
CA ILE A 96 -10.38 14.18 -5.93
C ILE A 96 -10.31 13.54 -4.55
N PHE A 97 -11.01 12.43 -4.37
CA PHE A 97 -10.89 11.56 -3.19
C PHE A 97 -10.18 10.28 -3.57
N ASP A 98 -8.97 10.06 -3.03
CA ASP A 98 -8.15 8.85 -3.28
C ASP A 98 -8.12 7.93 -2.06
N PHE A 99 -8.32 6.61 -2.27
CA PHE A 99 -8.23 5.62 -1.21
C PHE A 99 -7.78 4.24 -1.71
N ASP A 100 -7.05 3.51 -0.83
CA ASP A 100 -6.39 2.24 -1.10
C ASP A 100 -6.70 1.13 -0.08
N ASP A 101 -7.60 1.39 0.87
CA ASP A 101 -8.07 0.43 1.87
C ASP A 101 -9.60 0.47 2.00
N ALA A 102 -10.20 -0.60 2.54
CA ALA A 102 -11.63 -0.68 2.82
C ALA A 102 -12.04 0.24 3.99
N LEU A 103 -11.95 1.57 3.79
CA LEU A 103 -12.30 2.56 4.80
C LEU A 103 -13.78 2.49 5.22
N TYR A 104 -14.62 1.86 4.40
CA TYR A 104 -16.02 1.59 4.69
C TYR A 104 -16.24 0.42 5.66
N SER A 105 -15.21 -0.38 5.93
CA SER A 105 -15.23 -1.44 6.92
C SER A 105 -14.84 -0.84 8.28
N ASP A 106 -15.84 -0.53 9.12
CA ASP A 106 -15.58 -0.11 10.49
C ASP A 106 -15.13 -1.33 11.31
N THR A 107 -13.89 -1.32 11.77
CA THR A 107 -13.42 -2.25 12.80
C THR A 107 -14.01 -1.86 14.16
N ASP A 108 -14.38 -2.84 14.98
CA ASP A 108 -14.97 -2.62 16.29
C ASP A 108 -14.10 -1.72 17.19
N GLY A 109 -14.76 -0.81 17.91
CA GLY A 109 -14.11 0.09 18.86
C GLY A 109 -15.01 1.27 19.25
N TRP A 110 -14.94 1.72 20.51
CA TRP A 110 -15.76 2.83 21.00
C TRP A 110 -15.45 4.15 20.28
N THR A 111 -14.21 4.37 19.86
CA THR A 111 -13.79 5.55 19.10
C THR A 111 -14.46 5.60 17.72
N ARG A 112 -14.77 4.44 17.11
CA ARG A 112 -15.47 4.33 15.83
C ARG A 112 -16.94 4.73 15.91
N LYS A 113 -17.56 4.65 17.07
CA LYS A 113 -18.93 5.16 17.29
C LYS A 113 -18.99 6.69 17.17
N LEU A 114 -17.92 7.41 17.56
CA LEU A 114 -17.82 8.86 17.48
C LEU A 114 -17.28 9.34 16.12
N TRP A 115 -16.24 8.66 15.61
CA TRP A 115 -15.54 9.01 14.37
C TRP A 115 -15.54 7.82 13.40
N SER A 116 -16.72 7.52 12.84
CA SER A 116 -16.92 6.39 11.93
C SER A 116 -16.20 6.63 10.61
N LYS A 117 -15.30 5.72 10.25
CA LYS A 117 -14.61 5.73 8.96
C LYS A 117 -15.57 5.43 7.82
N GLN A 118 -16.56 4.57 8.04
CA GLN A 118 -17.61 4.29 7.06
C GLN A 118 -18.39 5.57 6.69
N LYS A 119 -18.81 6.34 7.70
CA LYS A 119 -19.49 7.63 7.44
C LYS A 119 -18.59 8.62 6.73
N LEU A 120 -17.32 8.71 7.15
CA LEU A 120 -16.32 9.56 6.51
C LEU A 120 -16.16 9.17 5.04
N TRP A 121 -15.90 7.89 4.76
CA TRP A 121 -15.74 7.38 3.40
C TRP A 121 -16.99 7.66 2.54
N THR A 122 -18.17 7.32 3.03
CA THR A 122 -19.42 7.54 2.31
C THR A 122 -19.60 9.01 1.93
N ARG A 123 -19.35 9.93 2.87
CA ARG A 123 -19.49 11.38 2.63
C ARG A 123 -18.43 11.91 1.66
N ALA A 124 -17.19 11.47 1.80
CA ALA A 124 -16.10 11.87 0.91
C ALA A 124 -16.35 11.39 -0.52
N VAL A 125 -16.78 10.12 -0.69
CA VAL A 125 -17.15 9.57 -2.01
C VAL A 125 -18.29 10.35 -2.65
N LEU A 126 -19.33 10.71 -1.89
CA LEU A 126 -20.47 11.50 -2.40
C LEU A 126 -20.09 12.94 -2.73
N ALA A 127 -19.10 13.52 -2.07
CA ALA A 127 -18.75 14.93 -2.21
C ALA A 127 -17.68 15.20 -3.27
N ALA A 128 -16.87 14.21 -3.64
CA ALA A 128 -15.79 14.37 -4.61
C ALA A 128 -16.31 14.43 -6.05
N ASP A 129 -15.68 15.27 -6.88
CA ASP A 129 -15.92 15.30 -8.33
C ASP A 129 -15.39 14.02 -8.99
N VAL A 130 -14.23 13.52 -8.53
CA VAL A 130 -13.62 12.26 -8.98
C VAL A 130 -13.22 11.43 -7.77
N VAL A 131 -13.48 10.14 -7.84
CA VAL A 131 -12.99 9.17 -6.84
C VAL A 131 -11.95 8.27 -7.49
N ILE A 132 -10.73 8.22 -6.92
CA ILE A 132 -9.70 7.28 -7.33
C ILE A 132 -9.68 6.13 -6.33
N ALA A 133 -9.94 4.91 -6.80
CA ALA A 133 -9.97 3.70 -5.99
C ALA A 133 -8.80 2.78 -6.36
N GLY A 134 -8.11 2.24 -5.36
CA GLY A 134 -6.89 1.45 -5.53
C GLY A 134 -7.08 0.02 -6.03
N SER A 135 -8.32 -0.45 -6.20
CA SER A 135 -8.64 -1.77 -6.74
C SER A 135 -10.07 -1.80 -7.28
N ASP A 136 -10.39 -2.82 -8.11
CA ASP A 136 -11.74 -3.04 -8.64
C ASP A 136 -12.78 -3.23 -7.52
N ILE A 137 -12.42 -3.91 -6.43
CA ILE A 137 -13.31 -4.10 -5.28
C ILE A 137 -13.67 -2.76 -4.64
N LEU A 138 -12.70 -1.89 -4.46
CA LEU A 138 -12.90 -0.55 -3.92
C LEU A 138 -13.67 0.33 -4.89
N ALA A 139 -13.36 0.26 -6.19
CA ALA A 139 -14.05 0.99 -7.25
C ALA A 139 -15.52 0.60 -7.33
N ASN A 140 -15.83 -0.70 -7.42
CA ASN A 140 -17.19 -1.23 -7.44
C ASN A 140 -18.03 -0.84 -6.20
N ARG A 141 -17.38 -0.63 -5.07
CA ARG A 141 -18.05 -0.16 -3.86
C ARG A 141 -18.37 1.33 -3.93
N ALA A 142 -17.43 2.14 -4.44
CA ALA A 142 -17.59 3.57 -4.60
C ALA A 142 -18.57 3.94 -5.72
N ASP A 143 -18.61 3.19 -6.80
CA ASP A 143 -19.46 3.40 -7.99
C ASP A 143 -20.97 3.37 -7.67
N ARG A 144 -21.35 2.75 -6.56
CA ARG A 144 -22.72 2.80 -6.03
C ARG A 144 -23.13 4.17 -5.49
N LEU A 145 -22.17 5.05 -5.22
CA LEU A 145 -22.37 6.35 -4.58
C LEU A 145 -21.93 7.53 -5.46
N ASN A 146 -20.93 7.33 -6.31
CA ASN A 146 -20.38 8.34 -7.19
C ASN A 146 -20.23 7.77 -8.60
N ARG A 147 -20.69 8.49 -9.64
CA ARG A 147 -20.63 8.05 -11.03
C ARG A 147 -19.29 8.27 -11.71
N ASN A 148 -18.40 9.02 -11.07
CA ASN A 148 -17.09 9.36 -11.61
C ASN A 148 -15.99 8.68 -10.76
N VAL A 149 -15.97 7.36 -10.82
CA VAL A 149 -14.98 6.51 -10.15
C VAL A 149 -13.97 5.99 -11.15
N VAL A 150 -12.70 6.18 -10.87
CA VAL A 150 -11.57 5.69 -11.68
C VAL A 150 -10.78 4.68 -10.84
N MET A 151 -10.63 3.46 -11.34
CA MET A 151 -9.73 2.50 -10.73
C MET A 151 -8.30 2.80 -11.17
N ILE A 152 -7.43 3.13 -10.22
CA ILE A 152 -5.98 3.26 -10.42
C ILE A 152 -5.30 2.45 -9.31
N PRO A 153 -4.61 1.34 -9.64
CA PRO A 153 -4.00 0.49 -8.64
C PRO A 153 -2.89 1.23 -7.87
N SER A 154 -2.40 0.66 -6.80
CA SER A 154 -1.14 1.11 -6.25
C SER A 154 -0.04 0.90 -7.29
N CYS A 155 0.65 1.99 -7.64
CA CYS A 155 1.72 1.96 -8.63
C CYS A 155 3.08 1.94 -7.95
N ILE A 156 4.09 1.51 -8.69
CA ILE A 156 5.45 1.38 -8.21
C ILE A 156 6.43 1.98 -9.23
N ASN A 157 7.56 2.50 -8.75
CA ASN A 157 8.70 2.81 -9.61
C ASN A 157 9.67 1.62 -9.58
N PRO A 158 9.72 0.75 -10.58
CA PRO A 158 10.60 -0.42 -10.58
C PRO A 158 12.09 -0.05 -10.46
N ALA A 159 12.50 1.11 -10.96
CA ALA A 159 13.88 1.57 -10.90
C ALA A 159 14.35 1.92 -9.47
N ALA A 160 13.43 2.07 -8.52
CA ALA A 160 13.75 2.30 -7.10
C ALA A 160 14.08 1.00 -6.34
N TYR A 161 14.03 -0.17 -7.01
CA TYR A 161 14.25 -1.47 -6.40
C TYR A 161 15.55 -2.10 -6.86
N SER A 162 16.25 -2.73 -5.93
CA SER A 162 17.39 -3.60 -6.25
C SER A 162 16.88 -4.89 -6.89
N LEU A 163 17.47 -5.27 -8.02
CA LEU A 163 17.13 -6.53 -8.68
C LEU A 163 17.92 -7.68 -8.07
N LYS A 164 17.24 -8.81 -7.82
CA LYS A 164 17.92 -10.08 -7.54
C LYS A 164 18.60 -10.56 -8.82
N THR A 165 19.90 -10.83 -8.72
CA THR A 165 20.73 -11.30 -9.84
C THR A 165 21.22 -12.73 -9.66
N ASP A 166 21.39 -13.19 -8.42
CA ASP A 166 21.71 -14.56 -8.08
C ASP A 166 20.47 -15.27 -7.53
N PHE A 167 19.99 -16.25 -8.26
CA PHE A 167 18.81 -17.06 -7.91
C PHE A 167 19.19 -18.44 -7.33
N THR A 168 20.46 -18.63 -7.00
CA THR A 168 20.90 -19.85 -6.30
C THR A 168 20.42 -19.79 -4.85
N ILE A 169 19.66 -20.79 -4.42
CA ILE A 169 19.35 -20.96 -3.00
C ILE A 169 20.54 -21.65 -2.34
N GLY A 170 21.10 -21.01 -1.34
CA GLY A 170 22.17 -21.60 -0.53
C GLY A 170 21.65 -22.68 0.43
N GLU A 171 22.46 -23.05 1.42
CA GLU A 171 22.08 -24.03 2.44
C GLU A 171 20.86 -23.58 3.27
N ILE A 172 20.60 -22.28 3.36
CA ILE A 172 19.53 -21.68 4.15
C ILE A 172 18.60 -20.89 3.23
N PRO A 173 17.46 -21.47 2.80
CA PRO A 173 16.44 -20.75 2.05
C PRO A 173 15.89 -19.56 2.84
N ARG A 174 15.57 -18.45 2.17
CA ARG A 174 15.12 -17.21 2.82
C ARG A 174 13.86 -16.63 2.15
N ALA A 175 12.76 -16.65 2.89
CA ALA A 175 11.57 -15.89 2.56
C ALA A 175 11.71 -14.44 3.03
N VAL A 176 10.99 -13.50 2.39
CA VAL A 176 10.87 -12.11 2.89
C VAL A 176 9.42 -11.69 3.01
N TRP A 177 9.14 -10.98 4.09
CA TRP A 177 7.92 -10.21 4.27
C TRP A 177 8.28 -8.74 4.61
N ILE A 178 7.59 -7.78 3.95
CA ILE A 178 7.72 -6.35 4.23
C ILE A 178 6.36 -5.77 4.60
N GLY A 179 6.30 -4.91 5.62
CA GLY A 179 5.04 -4.26 5.97
C GLY A 179 5.11 -3.40 7.22
N SER A 180 3.93 -2.88 7.61
CA SER A 180 3.78 -2.13 8.85
C SER A 180 3.61 -3.05 10.06
N PRO A 181 3.95 -2.60 11.28
CA PRO A 181 3.74 -3.37 12.51
C PRO A 181 2.29 -3.87 12.67
N ALA A 182 1.31 -3.11 12.19
CA ALA A 182 -0.11 -3.46 12.28
C ALA A 182 -0.50 -4.69 11.42
N THR A 183 0.34 -5.08 10.46
CA THR A 183 0.08 -6.23 9.58
C THR A 183 1.05 -7.41 9.80
N GLU A 184 2.03 -7.27 10.69
CA GLU A 184 2.90 -8.37 11.11
C GLU A 184 2.10 -9.59 11.64
N PRO A 185 1.00 -9.43 12.41
CA PRO A 185 0.21 -10.56 12.90
C PRO A 185 -0.36 -11.46 11.79
N PHE A 186 -0.45 -10.97 10.55
CA PHE A 186 -0.91 -11.81 9.44
C PHE A 186 0.07 -12.96 9.11
N LEU A 187 1.32 -12.87 9.54
CA LEU A 187 2.30 -13.96 9.43
C LEU A 187 1.90 -15.20 10.24
N GLU A 188 1.10 -15.06 11.28
CA GLU A 188 0.57 -16.18 12.08
C GLU A 188 -0.28 -17.14 11.24
N LEU A 189 -0.94 -16.63 10.18
CA LEU A 189 -1.76 -17.45 9.27
C LEU A 189 -0.98 -18.56 8.57
N ILE A 190 0.33 -18.34 8.41
CA ILE A 190 1.24 -19.26 7.73
C ILE A 190 2.34 -19.78 8.65
N SER A 191 2.17 -19.63 9.97
CA SER A 191 3.19 -20.03 10.94
C SER A 191 3.46 -21.54 10.92
N GLU A 192 2.42 -22.37 10.85
CA GLU A 192 2.55 -23.83 10.83
C GLU A 192 3.39 -24.32 9.65
N PRO A 193 3.04 -24.01 8.37
CA PRO A 193 3.86 -24.45 7.23
C PRO A 193 5.27 -23.86 7.24
N LEU A 194 5.46 -22.62 7.65
CA LEU A 194 6.82 -22.03 7.72
C LEU A 194 7.69 -22.70 8.79
N LEU A 195 7.13 -22.99 9.97
CA LEU A 195 7.86 -23.70 11.02
C LEU A 195 8.17 -25.17 10.65
N ALA A 196 7.30 -25.83 9.90
CA ALA A 196 7.59 -27.15 9.35
C ALA A 196 8.81 -27.09 8.40
N LEU A 197 8.80 -26.17 7.45
CA LEU A 197 9.90 -25.96 6.51
C LEU A 197 11.19 -25.46 7.18
N HIS A 198 11.07 -24.69 8.25
CA HIS A 198 12.23 -24.32 9.06
C HIS A 198 12.91 -25.57 9.66
N ARG A 199 12.14 -26.49 10.23
CA ARG A 199 12.68 -27.74 10.80
C ARG A 199 13.24 -28.69 9.73
N GLU A 200 12.59 -28.77 8.57
CA GLU A 200 12.93 -29.73 7.51
C GLU A 200 14.04 -29.22 6.58
N ARG A 201 14.06 -27.93 6.30
CA ARG A 201 14.87 -27.31 5.23
C ARG A 201 15.73 -26.12 5.73
N GLY A 202 15.66 -25.77 7.00
CA GLY A 202 16.37 -24.61 7.55
C GLY A 202 15.83 -23.24 7.12
N LEU A 203 14.59 -23.18 6.58
CA LEU A 203 13.99 -21.93 6.08
C LEU A 203 14.08 -20.81 7.12
N ARG A 204 14.49 -19.62 6.70
CA ARG A 204 14.48 -18.38 7.48
C ARG A 204 13.47 -17.38 6.90
N LEU A 205 12.95 -16.50 7.74
CA LEU A 205 12.03 -15.43 7.35
C LEU A 205 12.63 -14.06 7.67
N SER A 206 12.94 -13.30 6.64
CA SER A 206 13.31 -11.87 6.78
C SER A 206 12.04 -11.04 6.97
N VAL A 207 11.92 -10.31 8.09
CA VAL A 207 10.80 -9.40 8.36
C VAL A 207 11.32 -7.96 8.31
N ILE A 208 10.89 -7.22 7.27
CA ILE A 208 11.25 -5.81 7.07
C ILE A 208 10.09 -4.95 7.58
N SER A 209 10.25 -4.33 8.75
CA SER A 209 9.19 -3.57 9.43
C SER A 209 9.79 -2.52 10.37
N GLY A 210 8.97 -1.53 10.74
CA GLY A 210 9.27 -0.63 11.86
C GLY A 210 8.91 -1.21 13.24
N GLY A 211 8.35 -2.43 13.30
CA GLY A 211 7.97 -3.12 14.51
C GLY A 211 9.06 -4.06 15.04
N ASN A 212 8.95 -4.40 16.31
CA ASN A 212 9.81 -5.37 16.98
C ASN A 212 9.02 -6.29 17.94
N ASN A 213 7.70 -6.38 17.77
CA ASN A 213 6.87 -7.26 18.58
C ASN A 213 7.21 -8.73 18.28
N SER A 214 7.03 -9.59 19.29
CA SER A 214 7.13 -11.03 19.11
C SER A 214 6.08 -11.52 18.09
N LEU A 215 6.49 -12.45 17.24
CA LEU A 215 5.64 -13.19 16.32
C LEU A 215 5.37 -14.61 16.82
N GLY A 216 5.47 -14.79 18.14
CA GLY A 216 5.22 -16.08 18.78
C GLY A 216 6.27 -17.14 18.38
N ALA A 217 5.79 -18.31 17.95
CA ALA A 217 6.67 -19.41 17.56
C ALA A 217 7.58 -19.08 16.34
N LEU A 218 7.17 -18.14 15.48
CA LEU A 218 7.96 -17.71 14.33
C LEU A 218 9.28 -17.01 14.73
N ASP A 219 9.40 -16.48 15.94
CA ASP A 219 10.62 -15.81 16.40
C ASP A 219 11.87 -16.70 16.27
N ALA A 220 11.72 -18.04 16.33
CA ALA A 220 12.82 -18.99 16.15
C ALA A 220 13.46 -18.93 14.74
N MET A 221 12.71 -18.50 13.74
CA MET A 221 13.16 -18.48 12.33
C MET A 221 13.24 -17.07 11.72
N VAL A 222 12.89 -16.01 12.48
CA VAL A 222 12.79 -14.63 11.98
C VAL A 222 14.11 -13.89 12.12
N ASP A 223 14.53 -13.23 11.04
CA ASP A 223 15.54 -12.19 11.02
C ASP A 223 14.86 -10.84 10.79
N ARG A 224 14.99 -9.89 11.74
CA ARG A 224 14.33 -8.59 11.65
C ARG A 224 15.24 -7.53 11.06
N PHE A 225 14.68 -6.78 10.12
CA PHE A 225 15.31 -5.61 9.50
C PHE A 225 14.43 -4.39 9.73
N ALA A 226 14.99 -3.32 10.28
CA ALA A 226 14.29 -2.06 10.38
C ALA A 226 14.02 -1.52 8.97
N TRP A 227 12.78 -1.08 8.72
CA TRP A 227 12.46 -0.45 7.45
C TRP A 227 13.14 0.92 7.36
N SER A 228 13.89 1.14 6.29
CA SER A 228 14.37 2.47 5.89
C SER A 228 14.29 2.61 4.39
N GLU A 229 14.20 3.85 3.90
CA GLU A 229 14.10 4.15 2.46
C GLU A 229 15.38 3.74 1.72
N GLU A 230 16.54 3.76 2.41
CA GLU A 230 17.84 3.42 1.85
C GLU A 230 18.09 1.92 1.75
N SER A 231 17.50 1.10 2.64
CA SER A 231 17.88 -0.31 2.78
C SER A 231 16.80 -1.32 2.38
N PHE A 232 15.52 -0.91 2.36
CA PHE A 232 14.43 -1.86 2.14
C PHE A 232 14.54 -2.63 0.83
N ALA A 233 14.95 -1.97 -0.26
CA ALA A 233 15.05 -2.58 -1.59
C ALA A 233 16.15 -3.66 -1.65
N ALA A 234 17.31 -3.38 -1.05
CA ALA A 234 18.41 -4.35 -0.95
C ALA A 234 18.02 -5.53 -0.04
N ASN A 235 17.34 -5.26 1.07
CA ASN A 235 16.86 -6.31 1.98
C ASN A 235 15.82 -7.24 1.31
N ILE A 236 14.92 -6.70 0.46
CA ILE A 236 14.02 -7.53 -0.35
C ILE A 236 14.83 -8.40 -1.30
N ALA A 237 15.72 -7.81 -2.11
CA ALA A 237 16.49 -8.52 -3.13
C ALA A 237 17.44 -9.59 -2.57
N SER A 238 17.81 -9.52 -1.27
CA SER A 238 18.65 -10.52 -0.61
C SER A 238 17.92 -11.83 -0.31
N ALA A 239 16.60 -11.85 -0.35
CA ALA A 239 15.79 -13.05 -0.11
C ALA A 239 15.63 -13.88 -1.40
N ASP A 240 15.09 -15.10 -1.26
CA ASP A 240 14.85 -16.01 -2.38
C ASP A 240 13.44 -15.86 -2.95
N PHE A 241 12.46 -15.50 -2.12
CA PHE A 241 11.09 -15.27 -2.54
C PHE A 241 10.34 -14.39 -1.53
N GLY A 242 9.27 -13.74 -1.99
CA GLY A 242 8.40 -12.92 -1.16
C GLY A 242 7.11 -13.64 -0.73
N VAL A 243 6.63 -13.36 0.50
CA VAL A 243 5.37 -13.91 1.03
C VAL A 243 4.41 -12.81 1.46
N MET A 244 3.12 -12.94 1.10
CA MET A 244 2.06 -12.00 1.48
C MET A 244 0.80 -12.73 1.97
N PRO A 245 0.79 -13.26 3.21
CA PRO A 245 -0.42 -13.81 3.79
C PRO A 245 -1.42 -12.71 4.11
N LEU A 246 -2.71 -12.96 3.84
CA LEU A 246 -3.83 -12.11 4.19
C LEU A 246 -4.99 -12.95 4.74
N PRO A 247 -5.64 -12.53 5.84
CA PRO A 247 -6.90 -13.15 6.25
C PRO A 247 -8.00 -12.77 5.26
N ASP A 248 -8.92 -13.68 4.98
CA ASP A 248 -10.07 -13.37 4.12
C ASP A 248 -11.17 -12.68 4.93
N ASN A 249 -11.15 -11.37 4.96
CA ASN A 249 -12.17 -10.50 5.55
C ASN A 249 -12.38 -9.24 4.72
N GLU A 250 -13.42 -8.47 5.01
CA GLU A 250 -13.77 -7.26 4.25
C GLU A 250 -12.62 -6.25 4.18
N PHE A 251 -11.90 -6.05 5.28
CA PHE A 251 -10.77 -5.12 5.32
C PHE A 251 -9.62 -5.59 4.41
N SER A 252 -9.25 -6.87 4.47
CA SER A 252 -8.16 -7.42 3.66
C SER A 252 -8.51 -7.51 2.17
N ARG A 253 -9.78 -7.77 1.84
CA ARG A 253 -10.26 -7.73 0.45
C ARG A 253 -10.11 -6.35 -0.20
N GLY A 254 -10.09 -5.26 0.60
CA GLY A 254 -9.85 -3.91 0.13
C GLY A 254 -8.38 -3.53 -0.04
N LYS A 255 -7.42 -4.41 0.27
CA LYS A 255 -5.99 -4.10 0.09
C LYS A 255 -5.57 -4.14 -1.37
N CYS A 256 -4.58 -3.29 -1.72
CA CYS A 256 -4.14 -3.06 -3.10
C CYS A 256 -2.82 -3.76 -3.46
N SER A 257 -2.55 -4.92 -2.87
CA SER A 257 -1.46 -5.86 -3.24
C SER A 257 -0.02 -5.31 -3.25
N TYR A 258 0.24 -4.17 -2.63
CA TYR A 258 1.50 -3.43 -2.79
C TYR A 258 2.76 -4.25 -2.47
N LYS A 259 2.71 -5.16 -1.47
CA LYS A 259 3.85 -6.04 -1.16
C LYS A 259 4.24 -6.95 -2.33
N LEU A 260 3.23 -7.50 -3.03
CA LEU A 260 3.48 -8.34 -4.21
C LEU A 260 4.18 -7.53 -5.32
N LEU A 261 3.81 -6.26 -5.48
CA LEU A 261 4.47 -5.37 -6.45
C LEU A 261 5.94 -5.13 -6.07
N GLN A 262 6.24 -4.97 -4.77
CA GLN A 262 7.60 -4.78 -4.28
C GLN A 262 8.48 -6.01 -4.53
N TYR A 263 7.96 -7.21 -4.28
CA TYR A 263 8.66 -8.45 -4.58
C TYR A 263 8.92 -8.63 -6.08
N ALA A 264 7.90 -8.39 -6.89
CA ALA A 264 8.01 -8.43 -8.34
C ALA A 264 9.03 -7.42 -8.87
N ALA A 265 9.01 -6.16 -8.36
CA ALA A 265 9.97 -5.13 -8.75
C ALA A 265 11.42 -5.50 -8.41
N SER A 266 11.64 -6.34 -7.39
CA SER A 266 12.95 -6.89 -7.03
C SER A 266 13.30 -8.20 -7.77
N SER A 267 12.53 -8.61 -8.77
CA SER A 267 12.67 -9.89 -9.48
C SER A 267 12.58 -11.12 -8.59
N LEU A 268 11.79 -11.09 -7.53
CA LEU A 268 11.58 -12.26 -6.68
C LEU A 268 10.39 -13.11 -7.16
N PRO A 269 10.49 -14.45 -7.14
CA PRO A 269 9.31 -15.30 -7.04
C PRO A 269 8.44 -14.88 -5.86
N LEU A 270 7.11 -14.97 -5.98
CA LEU A 270 6.21 -14.45 -4.96
C LEU A 270 5.03 -15.38 -4.69
N ILE A 271 4.63 -15.42 -3.43
CA ILE A 271 3.51 -16.21 -2.92
C ILE A 271 2.58 -15.30 -2.14
N GLY A 272 1.28 -15.43 -2.30
CA GLY A 272 0.33 -14.64 -1.52
C GLY A 272 -1.04 -15.28 -1.41
N SER A 273 -1.79 -14.94 -0.35
CA SER A 273 -3.18 -15.32 -0.26
C SER A 273 -4.00 -14.66 -1.38
N PRO A 274 -4.83 -15.39 -2.15
CA PRO A 274 -5.63 -14.83 -3.25
C PRO A 274 -6.85 -14.04 -2.76
N VAL A 275 -6.64 -13.16 -1.80
CA VAL A 275 -7.69 -12.36 -1.14
C VAL A 275 -7.78 -10.99 -1.82
N GLY A 276 -8.97 -10.63 -2.26
CA GLY A 276 -9.23 -9.33 -2.87
C GLY A 276 -8.39 -9.08 -4.13
N ALA A 277 -7.74 -7.92 -4.21
CA ALA A 277 -6.89 -7.55 -5.34
C ALA A 277 -5.65 -8.45 -5.51
N ASN A 278 -5.23 -9.17 -4.45
CA ASN A 278 -4.10 -10.09 -4.56
C ASN A 278 -4.34 -11.19 -5.60
N ALA A 279 -5.57 -11.71 -5.73
CA ALA A 279 -5.88 -12.75 -6.72
C ALA A 279 -5.56 -12.31 -8.16
N GLY A 280 -5.93 -11.07 -8.50
CA GLY A 280 -5.60 -10.47 -9.80
C GLY A 280 -4.11 -10.21 -9.97
N ALA A 281 -3.47 -9.63 -8.96
CA ALA A 281 -2.05 -9.32 -8.96
C ALA A 281 -1.19 -10.58 -9.08
N LEU A 282 -1.48 -11.64 -8.31
CA LEU A 282 -0.76 -12.92 -8.40
C LEU A 282 -0.85 -13.53 -9.79
N ARG A 283 -2.05 -13.49 -10.41
CA ARG A 283 -2.22 -14.01 -11.78
C ARG A 283 -1.37 -13.24 -12.80
N VAL A 284 -1.37 -11.92 -12.73
CA VAL A 284 -0.60 -11.06 -13.65
C VAL A 284 0.90 -11.26 -13.44
N LEU A 285 1.35 -11.30 -12.19
CA LEU A 285 2.77 -11.39 -11.83
C LEU A 285 3.34 -12.83 -11.93
N GLY A 286 2.49 -13.84 -12.16
CA GLY A 286 2.90 -15.25 -12.18
C GLY A 286 3.25 -15.80 -10.79
N GLY A 287 2.62 -15.27 -9.74
CA GLY A 287 2.82 -15.70 -8.35
C GLY A 287 1.97 -16.91 -7.97
N LEU A 288 2.38 -17.63 -6.92
CA LEU A 288 1.62 -18.73 -6.33
C LEU A 288 0.56 -18.21 -5.37
N ALA A 289 -0.62 -18.87 -5.36
CA ALA A 289 -1.82 -18.37 -4.71
C ALA A 289 -2.45 -19.41 -3.74
N PRO A 290 -1.73 -19.85 -2.68
CA PRO A 290 -2.24 -20.83 -1.73
C PRO A 290 -3.38 -20.29 -0.87
N GLU A 291 -4.38 -21.15 -0.60
CA GLU A 291 -5.55 -20.87 0.24
C GLU A 291 -5.52 -21.61 1.59
N SER A 292 -4.82 -22.76 1.66
CA SER A 292 -4.73 -23.60 2.84
C SER A 292 -3.28 -23.72 3.37
N PRO A 293 -3.09 -24.10 4.66
CA PRO A 293 -1.74 -24.33 5.20
C PRO A 293 -0.93 -25.37 4.40
N SER A 294 -1.56 -26.44 3.90
CA SER A 294 -0.90 -27.43 3.05
C SER A 294 -0.44 -26.83 1.73
N GLU A 295 -1.27 -26.04 1.07
CA GLU A 295 -0.90 -25.35 -0.17
C GLU A 295 0.22 -24.32 0.05
N TRP A 296 0.26 -23.65 1.22
CA TRP A 296 1.38 -22.79 1.59
C TRP A 296 2.68 -23.58 1.71
N TRP A 297 2.66 -24.75 2.38
CA TRP A 297 3.81 -25.63 2.48
C TRP A 297 4.28 -26.09 1.08
N GLU A 298 3.35 -26.55 0.23
CA GLU A 298 3.62 -26.96 -1.15
C GLU A 298 4.18 -25.83 -2.00
N SER A 299 3.61 -24.64 -1.92
CA SER A 299 4.04 -23.46 -2.68
C SER A 299 5.44 -23.01 -2.32
N VAL A 300 5.77 -22.97 -1.03
CA VAL A 300 7.12 -22.63 -0.56
C VAL A 300 8.12 -23.72 -0.96
N SER A 301 7.76 -24.99 -0.78
CA SER A 301 8.60 -26.13 -1.19
C SER A 301 8.87 -26.11 -2.70
N ALA A 302 7.85 -25.84 -3.52
CA ALA A 302 7.99 -25.75 -4.96
C ALA A 302 9.01 -24.68 -5.39
N ILE A 303 9.05 -23.52 -4.73
CA ILE A 303 10.07 -22.50 -5.02
C ILE A 303 11.47 -22.95 -4.57
N ILE A 304 11.57 -23.56 -3.39
CA ILE A 304 12.86 -24.07 -2.88
C ILE A 304 13.41 -25.15 -3.81
N ASP A 305 12.58 -26.09 -4.25
CA ASP A 305 12.96 -27.22 -5.10
C ASP A 305 13.11 -26.85 -6.58
N MET A 306 12.63 -25.67 -6.98
CA MET A 306 12.77 -25.17 -8.35
C MET A 306 14.25 -25.01 -8.74
N THR A 307 14.59 -25.24 -10.00
CA THR A 307 15.94 -24.97 -10.50
C THR A 307 16.28 -23.47 -10.42
N THR A 308 17.57 -23.14 -10.33
CA THR A 308 18.03 -21.74 -10.36
C THR A 308 17.51 -21.00 -11.60
N ALA A 309 17.53 -21.63 -12.77
CA ALA A 309 16.99 -21.08 -14.01
C ALA A 309 15.46 -20.86 -13.94
N GLY A 310 14.73 -21.78 -13.31
CA GLY A 310 13.28 -21.66 -13.09
C GLY A 310 12.93 -20.47 -12.18
N ARG A 311 13.63 -20.31 -11.06
CA ARG A 311 13.45 -19.16 -10.16
C ARG A 311 13.77 -17.84 -10.86
N ALA A 312 14.88 -17.83 -11.63
CA ALA A 312 15.25 -16.65 -12.42
C ALA A 312 14.16 -16.29 -13.43
N ALA A 313 13.65 -17.25 -14.18
CA ALA A 313 12.57 -17.02 -15.15
C ALA A 313 11.29 -16.49 -14.48
N THR A 314 10.90 -17.07 -13.34
CA THR A 314 9.71 -16.63 -12.56
C THR A 314 9.89 -15.21 -12.05
N GLY A 315 11.03 -14.90 -11.41
CA GLY A 315 11.30 -13.56 -10.88
C GLY A 315 11.41 -12.49 -11.96
N GLN A 316 12.09 -12.78 -13.07
CA GLN A 316 12.23 -11.88 -14.22
C GLN A 316 10.87 -11.63 -14.91
N ASN A 317 10.04 -12.67 -15.03
CA ASN A 317 8.67 -12.50 -15.54
C ASN A 317 7.87 -11.58 -14.62
N ALA A 318 7.90 -11.78 -13.30
CA ALA A 318 7.21 -10.93 -12.35
C ALA A 318 7.67 -9.46 -12.46
N GLN A 319 8.97 -9.22 -12.63
CA GLN A 319 9.55 -7.89 -12.80
C GLN A 319 9.10 -7.23 -14.12
N SER A 320 9.07 -7.97 -15.21
CA SER A 320 8.55 -7.49 -16.50
C SER A 320 7.07 -7.12 -16.40
N GLN A 321 6.25 -7.97 -15.78
CA GLN A 321 4.81 -7.75 -15.61
C GLN A 321 4.51 -6.56 -14.69
N VAL A 322 5.23 -6.40 -13.57
CA VAL A 322 5.00 -5.25 -12.69
C VAL A 322 5.38 -3.95 -13.38
N THR A 323 6.43 -3.95 -14.18
CA THR A 323 6.88 -2.77 -14.94
C THR A 323 5.85 -2.35 -15.98
N SER A 324 5.30 -3.30 -16.74
CA SER A 324 4.33 -3.01 -17.80
C SER A 324 2.92 -2.72 -17.31
N THR A 325 2.54 -3.26 -16.12
CA THR A 325 1.14 -3.21 -15.65
C THR A 325 0.93 -2.30 -14.45
N PHE A 326 1.91 -2.20 -13.54
CA PHE A 326 1.76 -1.51 -12.26
C PHE A 326 2.76 -0.37 -12.05
N SER A 327 3.50 0.05 -13.08
CA SER A 327 4.36 1.22 -12.97
C SER A 327 3.55 2.52 -12.98
N PHE A 328 4.12 3.59 -12.44
CA PHE A 328 3.54 4.94 -12.55
C PHE A 328 3.35 5.35 -14.00
N GLU A 329 4.28 4.99 -14.89
CA GLU A 329 4.18 5.33 -16.32
C GLU A 329 2.97 4.66 -16.98
N SER A 330 2.66 3.39 -16.64
CA SER A 330 1.51 2.67 -17.18
C SER A 330 0.16 3.32 -16.85
N TRP A 331 0.09 4.04 -15.74
CA TRP A 331 -1.15 4.68 -15.26
C TRP A 331 -1.13 6.21 -15.31
N LYS A 332 -0.04 6.81 -15.80
CA LYS A 332 0.17 8.26 -15.88
C LYS A 332 -0.99 8.99 -16.56
N SER A 333 -1.39 8.55 -17.75
CA SER A 333 -2.47 9.19 -18.49
C SER A 333 -3.80 9.15 -17.74
N ALA A 334 -4.14 8.01 -17.13
CA ALA A 334 -5.36 7.85 -16.33
C ALA A 334 -5.34 8.74 -15.08
N TRP A 335 -4.18 8.81 -14.39
CA TRP A 335 -4.03 9.63 -13.19
C TRP A 335 -4.11 11.13 -13.51
N LEU A 336 -3.45 11.58 -14.57
CA LEU A 336 -3.51 12.97 -15.02
C LEU A 336 -4.94 13.37 -15.47
N ALA A 337 -5.63 12.48 -16.19
CA ALA A 337 -7.02 12.70 -16.57
C ALA A 337 -7.95 12.81 -15.34
N ALA A 338 -7.79 11.92 -14.35
CA ALA A 338 -8.58 11.93 -13.13
C ALA A 338 -8.35 13.16 -12.25
N THR A 339 -7.09 13.66 -12.20
CA THR A 339 -6.72 14.80 -11.35
C THR A 339 -6.82 16.15 -12.04
N GLY A 340 -6.92 16.19 -13.37
CA GLY A 340 -6.89 17.43 -14.14
C GLY A 340 -5.53 18.14 -14.12
N LEU A 341 -4.49 17.50 -13.57
CA LEU A 341 -3.15 18.07 -13.47
C LEU A 341 -2.36 17.87 -14.77
N ARG A 342 -1.36 18.71 -14.99
CA ARG A 342 -0.42 18.59 -16.12
C ARG A 342 0.95 18.19 -15.60
N SER A 343 1.64 17.30 -16.32
CA SER A 343 3.05 16.96 -16.03
C SER A 343 3.93 18.15 -16.37
N SER A 344 4.86 18.51 -15.48
CA SER A 344 5.86 19.54 -15.75
C SER A 344 6.92 19.09 -16.77
N MET A 345 7.00 17.78 -17.06
CA MET A 345 8.00 17.22 -17.99
C MET A 345 7.65 17.38 -19.49
N SER A 346 6.45 17.92 -19.83
CA SER A 346 6.03 18.12 -21.22
C SER A 346 6.43 19.48 -21.84
N SER A 347 7.08 20.38 -21.10
CA SER A 347 7.43 21.71 -21.58
C SER A 347 8.80 21.81 -22.29
N ASP A 348 9.63 20.75 -22.26
CA ASP A 348 10.99 20.80 -22.82
C ASP A 348 11.15 20.16 -24.21
N GLN A 349 10.04 19.77 -24.87
CA GLN A 349 10.09 19.18 -26.22
C GLN A 349 9.46 20.05 -27.33
N GLU A 350 9.04 21.28 -27.04
CA GLU A 350 8.52 22.22 -28.04
C GLU A 350 9.34 23.53 -28.10
N ASN A 351 10.65 23.46 -28.11
CA ASN A 351 11.49 24.59 -28.53
C ASN A 351 12.66 24.12 -29.39
#